data_5618a261b333eb8556175597e68013ba
#
_entry.id   5618a261b333eb8556175597e68013ba
#
_cell.length_a   1.000
_cell.length_b   1.000
_cell.length_c   1.000
_cell.angle_alpha   90.00
_cell.angle_beta   90.00
_cell.angle_gamma   90.00
#
_symmetry.space_group_name_H-M   'P 1'
#
loop_
_entity.id
_entity.type
_entity.pdbx_description
1 polymer ?
#
loop_
_entity_poly.entity_id
_entity_poly.type
_entity_poly.pdbx_seq_one_letter_code
_entity_poly.pdbx_strand_id
1 'polypeptide(L)'
;SNAAKFSTAEVITLDAFHHLLHNPMLAEDHSIVSGCPYLVVDLNQPPSDGVPSSAQGTEKWRPNTIVIGFCDAPADALSKPTQALLPFIDVIADAAAPEFLLDTALSNIARQPIASTMLIQLLRQSLSVSLEQALISESLTYSSLQHGTEFLRWLRPKDKQAPDQLPS
;
A
#
# COMPACT_ATOMS: atom_id res chain seq x y z
N SER A 1 -12.47 -3.57 15.72
CA SER A 1 -11.25 -4.22 15.24
C SER A 1 -11.12 -4.00 13.75
N ASN A 2 -10.01 -3.43 13.30
CA ASN A 2 -9.73 -3.16 11.88
C ASN A 2 -9.65 -4.47 11.04
N ALA A 3 -9.38 -5.60 11.68
CA ALA A 3 -9.31 -6.91 11.01
C ALA A 3 -10.60 -7.31 10.26
N ALA A 4 -11.79 -6.91 10.76
CA ALA A 4 -13.07 -7.24 10.12
C ALA A 4 -13.27 -6.55 8.77
N LYS A 5 -12.53 -5.47 8.47
CA LYS A 5 -12.63 -4.68 7.23
C LYS A 5 -11.91 -5.32 6.06
N PHE A 6 -10.96 -6.19 6.35
CA PHE A 6 -10.17 -6.90 5.35
C PHE A 6 -10.76 -8.26 4.99
N SER A 7 -12.07 -8.47 5.17
CA SER A 7 -12.74 -9.76 4.99
C SER A 7 -12.59 -10.36 3.58
N THR A 8 -12.20 -9.56 2.60
CA THR A 8 -11.96 -9.99 1.20
C THR A 8 -10.48 -9.96 0.81
N ALA A 9 -9.61 -9.40 1.65
CA ALA A 9 -8.17 -9.33 1.41
C ALA A 9 -7.46 -10.44 2.20
N GLU A 10 -6.42 -11.00 1.60
CA GLU A 10 -5.52 -11.88 2.33
C GLU A 10 -4.74 -11.07 3.37
N VAL A 11 -5.01 -11.31 4.64
CA VAL A 11 -4.27 -10.72 5.75
C VAL A 11 -3.16 -11.68 6.16
N ILE A 12 -1.92 -11.22 6.08
CA ILE A 12 -0.77 -12.01 6.52
C ILE A 12 -0.25 -11.54 7.87
N THR A 13 0.39 -12.45 8.59
CA THR A 13 1.07 -12.12 9.85
C THR A 13 2.38 -11.37 9.58
N LEU A 14 2.90 -10.70 10.61
CA LEU A 14 4.18 -10.01 10.51
C LEU A 14 5.35 -10.99 10.25
N ASP A 15 5.27 -12.23 10.77
CA ASP A 15 6.25 -13.29 10.47
C ASP A 15 6.22 -13.68 8.99
N ALA A 16 5.03 -13.88 8.42
CA ALA A 16 4.88 -14.19 7.01
C ALA A 16 5.40 -13.04 6.13
N PHE A 17 5.12 -11.79 6.52
CA PHE A 17 5.64 -10.62 5.82
C PHE A 17 7.16 -10.55 5.89
N HIS A 18 7.76 -10.75 7.08
CA HIS A 18 9.20 -10.81 7.23
C HIS A 18 9.82 -11.90 6.35
N HIS A 19 9.20 -13.07 6.28
CA HIS A 19 9.63 -14.15 5.41
C HIS A 19 9.57 -13.77 3.92
N LEU A 20 8.53 -13.06 3.48
CA LEU A 20 8.41 -12.54 2.12
C LEU A 20 9.54 -11.57 1.77
N LEU A 21 9.92 -10.68 2.68
CA LEU A 21 11.00 -9.71 2.46
C LEU A 21 12.35 -10.40 2.19
N HIS A 22 12.54 -11.63 2.68
CA HIS A 22 13.76 -12.43 2.49
C HIS A 22 13.67 -13.43 1.34
N ASN A 23 12.50 -13.60 0.73
CA ASN A 23 12.26 -14.57 -0.34
C ASN A 23 11.57 -13.90 -1.54
N PRO A 24 12.31 -13.18 -2.39
CA PRO A 24 11.74 -12.44 -3.52
C PRO A 24 10.86 -13.28 -4.45
N MET A 25 11.19 -14.57 -4.62
CA MET A 25 10.41 -15.48 -5.46
C MET A 25 8.98 -15.69 -4.96
N LEU A 26 8.78 -15.78 -3.64
CA LEU A 26 7.45 -15.92 -3.04
C LEU A 26 6.64 -14.64 -3.16
N ALA A 27 7.28 -13.52 -3.28
CA ALA A 27 6.62 -12.24 -3.33
C ALA A 27 6.09 -11.88 -4.73
N GLU A 28 6.52 -12.57 -5.78
CA GLU A 28 5.93 -12.42 -7.11
C GLU A 28 4.44 -12.83 -7.12
N ASP A 29 4.06 -13.80 -6.29
CA ASP A 29 2.66 -14.22 -6.13
C ASP A 29 1.78 -13.12 -5.54
N HIS A 30 2.37 -12.16 -4.81
CA HIS A 30 1.70 -11.01 -4.22
C HIS A 30 1.99 -9.70 -4.98
N SER A 31 2.07 -9.77 -6.30
CA SER A 31 2.32 -8.61 -7.15
C SER A 31 1.02 -8.12 -7.82
N ILE A 32 1.04 -6.88 -8.31
CA ILE A 32 -0.05 -6.36 -9.13
C ILE A 32 -0.25 -7.19 -10.40
N VAL A 33 0.81 -7.79 -10.93
CA VAL A 33 0.76 -8.65 -12.12
C VAL A 33 -0.02 -9.94 -11.83
N SER A 34 0.07 -10.45 -10.60
CA SER A 34 -0.71 -11.61 -10.12
C SER A 34 -2.14 -11.24 -9.71
N GLY A 35 -2.55 -10.00 -9.88
CA GLY A 35 -3.89 -9.52 -9.51
C GLY A 35 -4.04 -9.09 -8.05
N CYS A 36 -2.93 -8.99 -7.31
CA CYS A 36 -2.90 -8.52 -5.92
C CYS A 36 -2.45 -7.05 -5.85
N PRO A 37 -3.36 -6.06 -5.91
CA PRO A 37 -3.01 -4.65 -5.94
C PRO A 37 -2.49 -4.15 -4.58
N TYR A 38 -2.76 -4.85 -3.51
CA TYR A 38 -2.24 -4.56 -2.17
C TYR A 38 -2.13 -5.82 -1.32
N LEU A 39 -1.25 -5.75 -0.33
CA LEU A 39 -1.02 -6.77 0.68
C LEU A 39 -1.33 -6.18 2.04
N VAL A 40 -2.06 -6.90 2.89
CA VAL A 40 -2.42 -6.44 4.23
C VAL A 40 -1.64 -7.21 5.28
N VAL A 41 -0.99 -6.47 6.19
CA VAL A 41 -0.15 -7.04 7.26
C VAL A 41 -0.75 -6.70 8.62
N ASP A 42 -0.97 -7.70 9.46
CA ASP A 42 -1.38 -7.53 10.85
C ASP A 42 -0.16 -7.18 11.71
N LEU A 43 -0.15 -5.98 12.27
CA LEU A 43 0.93 -5.46 13.11
C LEU A 43 0.66 -5.64 14.62
N ASN A 44 -0.47 -6.21 15.01
CA ASN A 44 -0.85 -6.38 16.43
C ASN A 44 0.01 -7.43 17.13
N GLN A 45 0.49 -8.43 16.39
CA GLN A 45 1.32 -9.49 16.93
C GLN A 45 2.80 -9.21 16.62
N PRO A 46 3.68 -9.17 17.63
CA PRO A 46 5.11 -9.08 17.35
C PRO A 46 5.58 -10.35 16.63
N PRO A 47 6.62 -10.25 15.79
CA PRO A 47 7.18 -11.44 15.14
C PRO A 47 7.71 -12.43 16.17
N SER A 48 7.46 -13.73 15.91
CA SER A 48 7.82 -14.83 16.83
C SER A 48 9.31 -15.00 17.01
N ASP A 49 10.06 -14.88 15.93
CA ASP A 49 11.51 -14.86 15.91
C ASP A 49 11.95 -13.40 15.92
N GLY A 50 12.76 -13.03 16.92
CA GLY A 50 13.28 -11.67 17.00
C GLY A 50 13.85 -11.26 15.64
N VAL A 51 13.30 -10.20 15.04
CA VAL A 51 13.82 -9.64 13.79
C VAL A 51 15.31 -9.39 14.01
N PRO A 52 16.21 -10.03 13.24
CA PRO A 52 17.61 -9.77 13.40
C PRO A 52 17.86 -8.27 13.28
N SER A 53 18.65 -7.71 14.18
CA SER A 53 19.09 -6.32 14.13
C SER A 53 19.75 -5.95 12.79
N SER A 54 20.02 -6.92 11.94
CA SER A 54 20.58 -6.84 10.60
C SER A 54 19.56 -6.59 9.49
N ALA A 55 18.36 -6.08 9.79
CA ALA A 55 17.53 -5.42 8.77
C ALA A 55 18.29 -4.27 8.06
N GLN A 56 19.47 -3.94 8.56
CA GLN A 56 20.41 -2.98 7.96
C GLN A 56 21.17 -3.49 6.72
N GLY A 57 21.09 -4.78 6.39
CA GLY A 57 21.89 -5.38 5.30
C GLY A 57 21.09 -5.96 4.15
N THR A 58 19.78 -6.13 4.28
CA THR A 58 18.96 -6.55 3.16
C THR A 58 18.68 -5.34 2.28
N GLU A 59 19.44 -5.24 1.23
CA GLU A 59 19.18 -4.32 0.14
C GLU A 59 17.70 -4.36 -0.24
N LYS A 60 16.90 -3.48 0.38
CA LYS A 60 15.78 -2.71 -0.20
C LYS A 60 14.83 -3.45 -1.15
N TRP A 61 14.77 -4.79 -1.10
CA TRP A 61 13.75 -5.45 -1.87
C TRP A 61 12.39 -5.20 -1.20
N ARG A 62 11.44 -4.72 -1.97
CA ARG A 62 10.07 -4.48 -1.54
C ARG A 62 9.12 -5.19 -2.50
N PRO A 63 8.01 -5.74 -2.02
CA PRO A 63 7.00 -6.32 -2.89
C PRO A 63 6.55 -5.32 -3.95
N ASN A 64 6.31 -5.78 -5.18
CA ASN A 64 5.75 -4.96 -6.24
C ASN A 64 4.22 -4.83 -6.11
N THR A 65 3.80 -4.51 -4.90
CA THR A 65 2.42 -4.27 -4.49
C THR A 65 2.41 -3.22 -3.38
N ILE A 66 1.26 -2.66 -3.09
CA ILE A 66 1.08 -1.71 -1.98
C ILE A 66 0.99 -2.50 -0.69
N VAL A 67 1.80 -2.18 0.31
CA VAL A 67 1.79 -2.84 1.62
C VAL A 67 1.08 -1.97 2.63
N ILE A 68 -0.01 -2.50 3.19
CA ILE A 68 -0.85 -1.81 4.18
C ILE A 68 -0.71 -2.56 5.51
N GLY A 69 -0.16 -1.90 6.52
CA GLY A 69 -0.15 -2.41 7.89
C GLY A 69 -1.35 -1.90 8.68
N PHE A 70 -1.97 -2.74 9.50
CA PHE A 70 -2.98 -2.28 10.43
C PHE A 70 -2.65 -2.68 11.87
N CYS A 71 -3.02 -1.83 12.82
CA CYS A 71 -2.90 -2.10 14.26
C CYS A 71 -4.03 -1.42 15.04
N ASP A 72 -4.34 -2.01 16.20
CA ASP A 72 -5.35 -1.49 17.12
C ASP A 72 -4.76 -0.50 18.15
N ALA A 73 -3.44 -0.31 18.13
CA ALA A 73 -2.70 0.64 18.94
C ALA A 73 -2.06 1.72 18.05
N PRO A 74 -1.66 2.88 18.60
CA PRO A 74 -0.85 3.84 17.88
C PRO A 74 0.47 3.22 17.41
N ALA A 75 0.94 3.61 16.22
CA ALA A 75 2.12 3.00 15.59
C ALA A 75 3.40 3.15 16.44
N ASP A 76 3.52 4.21 17.22
CA ASP A 76 4.64 4.47 18.13
C ASP A 76 4.63 3.57 19.39
N ALA A 77 3.49 2.98 19.72
CA ALA A 77 3.33 2.03 20.83
C ALA A 77 3.64 0.58 20.45
N LEU A 78 3.91 0.30 19.17
CA LEU A 78 4.24 -1.05 18.69
C LEU A 78 5.60 -1.52 19.26
N SER A 79 5.78 -2.85 19.32
CA SER A 79 7.03 -3.45 19.79
C SER A 79 8.23 -3.02 18.90
N LYS A 80 9.43 -2.96 19.49
CA LYS A 80 10.64 -2.62 18.72
C LYS A 80 10.87 -3.51 17.49
N PRO A 81 10.67 -4.84 17.56
CA PRO A 81 10.77 -5.69 16.38
C PRO A 81 9.74 -5.31 15.28
N THR A 82 8.52 -4.99 15.67
CA THR A 82 7.49 -4.52 14.73
C THR A 82 7.88 -3.18 14.11
N GLN A 83 8.36 -2.23 14.92
CA GLN A 83 8.83 -0.93 14.45
C GLN A 83 9.97 -1.04 13.42
N ALA A 84 10.84 -2.03 13.55
CA ALA A 84 11.92 -2.26 12.58
C ALA A 84 11.42 -2.64 11.17
N LEU A 85 10.20 -3.16 11.07
CA LEU A 85 9.57 -3.52 9.79
C LEU A 85 8.70 -2.39 9.19
N LEU A 86 8.36 -1.35 9.97
CA LEU A 86 7.55 -0.23 9.47
C LEU A 86 8.11 0.46 8.22
N PRO A 87 9.44 0.60 8.02
CA PRO A 87 9.98 1.17 6.78
C PRO A 87 9.59 0.41 5.50
N PHE A 88 9.13 -0.84 5.62
CA PHE A 88 8.67 -1.67 4.49
C PHE A 88 7.15 -1.62 4.29
N ILE A 89 6.43 -0.90 5.15
CA ILE A 89 4.98 -0.68 5.07
C ILE A 89 4.73 0.68 4.41
N ASP A 90 3.86 0.73 3.42
CA ASP A 90 3.58 1.97 2.69
C ASP A 90 2.50 2.82 3.34
N VAL A 91 1.51 2.15 3.93
CA VAL A 91 0.37 2.80 4.60
C VAL A 91 0.16 2.13 5.94
N ILE A 92 0.08 2.92 7.01
CA ILE A 92 -0.22 2.42 8.35
C ILE A 92 -1.61 2.90 8.75
N ALA A 93 -2.51 1.95 9.00
CA ALA A 93 -3.84 2.18 9.56
C ALA A 93 -3.82 1.81 11.04
N ASP A 94 -3.48 2.77 11.88
CA ASP A 94 -3.45 2.61 13.34
C ASP A 94 -4.76 3.10 14.00
N ALA A 95 -4.82 3.03 15.32
CA ALA A 95 -5.98 3.45 16.10
C ALA A 95 -6.33 4.95 15.92
N ALA A 96 -5.38 5.79 15.49
CA ALA A 96 -5.58 7.20 15.26
C ALA A 96 -6.08 7.51 13.84
N ALA A 97 -5.91 6.56 12.91
CA ALA A 97 -6.36 6.74 11.54
C ALA A 97 -7.89 6.74 11.45
N PRO A 98 -8.51 7.78 10.86
CA PRO A 98 -9.95 7.79 10.66
C PRO A 98 -10.39 6.59 9.80
N GLU A 99 -11.45 5.92 10.25
CA GLU A 99 -11.95 4.68 9.63
C GLU A 99 -12.26 4.83 8.14
N PHE A 100 -12.85 5.99 7.77
CA PHE A 100 -13.21 6.29 6.39
C PHE A 100 -11.99 6.44 5.46
N LEU A 101 -10.81 6.81 5.99
CA LEU A 101 -9.60 6.98 5.16
C LEU A 101 -9.11 5.64 4.63
N LEU A 102 -9.15 4.59 5.46
CA LEU A 102 -8.76 3.26 5.04
C LEU A 102 -9.70 2.71 3.97
N ASP A 103 -11.02 2.81 4.20
CA ASP A 103 -12.02 2.35 3.24
C ASP A 103 -11.90 3.10 1.90
N THR A 104 -11.65 4.41 1.97
CA THR A 104 -11.42 5.24 0.77
C THR A 104 -10.13 4.81 0.04
N ALA A 105 -9.05 4.58 0.77
CA ALA A 105 -7.78 4.14 0.19
C ALA A 105 -7.94 2.80 -0.52
N LEU A 106 -8.53 1.80 0.14
CA LEU A 106 -8.78 0.47 -0.42
C LEU A 106 -9.67 0.53 -1.67
N SER A 107 -10.74 1.33 -1.61
CA SER A 107 -11.63 1.55 -2.76
C SER A 107 -10.89 2.19 -3.94
N ASN A 108 -10.03 3.18 -3.69
CA ASN A 108 -9.25 3.83 -4.74
C ASN A 108 -8.21 2.89 -5.35
N ILE A 109 -7.52 2.10 -4.53
CA ILE A 109 -6.56 1.09 -5.00
C ILE A 109 -7.27 0.07 -5.88
N ALA A 110 -8.44 -0.43 -5.45
CA ALA A 110 -9.22 -1.40 -6.22
C ALA A 110 -9.71 -0.83 -7.57
N ARG A 111 -10.04 0.46 -7.62
CA ARG A 111 -10.52 1.13 -8.84
C ARG A 111 -9.42 1.51 -9.81
N GLN A 112 -8.23 1.84 -9.29
CA GLN A 112 -7.09 2.34 -10.05
C GLN A 112 -5.78 1.69 -9.57
N PRO A 113 -5.67 0.35 -9.71
CA PRO A 113 -4.55 -0.39 -9.14
C PRO A 113 -3.20 0.00 -9.75
N ILE A 114 -3.15 0.29 -11.05
CA ILE A 114 -1.91 0.68 -11.74
C ILE A 114 -1.45 2.06 -11.24
N ALA A 115 -2.35 3.06 -11.24
CA ALA A 115 -2.00 4.40 -10.80
C ALA A 115 -1.57 4.42 -9.33
N SER A 116 -2.27 3.67 -8.46
CA SER A 116 -1.94 3.56 -7.04
C SER A 116 -0.57 2.90 -6.83
N THR A 117 -0.27 1.82 -7.55
CA THR A 117 1.03 1.15 -7.46
C THR A 117 2.17 2.05 -7.97
N MET A 118 1.97 2.73 -9.09
CA MET A 118 2.97 3.66 -9.64
C MET A 118 3.24 4.82 -8.68
N LEU A 119 2.21 5.35 -8.02
CA LEU A 119 2.37 6.38 -6.99
C LEU A 119 3.24 5.89 -5.83
N ILE A 120 2.94 4.71 -5.29
CA ILE A 120 3.73 4.13 -4.19
C ILE A 120 5.18 3.87 -4.61
N GLN A 121 5.42 3.36 -5.81
CA GLN A 121 6.78 3.16 -6.31
C GLN A 121 7.54 4.49 -6.45
N LEU A 122 6.87 5.52 -6.94
CA LEU A 122 7.43 6.87 -7.03
C LEU A 122 7.81 7.41 -5.64
N LEU A 123 6.92 7.27 -4.65
CA LEU A 123 7.18 7.71 -3.27
C LEU A 123 8.35 6.94 -2.65
N ARG A 124 8.41 5.62 -2.83
CA ARG A 124 9.54 4.78 -2.36
C ARG A 124 10.87 5.25 -2.97
N GLN A 125 10.87 5.53 -4.28
CA GLN A 125 12.06 5.99 -4.98
C GLN A 125 12.48 7.38 -4.53
N SER A 126 11.54 8.31 -4.32
CA SER A 126 11.84 9.71 -3.94
C SER A 126 12.61 9.83 -2.63
N LEU A 127 12.51 8.83 -1.74
CA LEU A 127 13.26 8.79 -0.48
C LEU A 127 14.77 8.52 -0.67
N SER A 128 15.19 8.06 -1.84
CA SER A 128 16.57 7.59 -2.11
C SER A 128 17.30 8.34 -3.24
N VAL A 129 16.62 9.27 -3.90
CA VAL A 129 17.18 10.02 -5.04
C VAL A 129 17.22 11.53 -4.75
N SER A 130 17.94 12.28 -5.57
CA SER A 130 17.91 13.75 -5.48
C SER A 130 16.54 14.32 -5.88
N LEU A 131 16.25 15.54 -5.42
CA LEU A 131 15.01 16.23 -5.78
C LEU A 131 14.82 16.33 -7.30
N GLU A 132 15.87 16.64 -8.03
CA GLU A 132 15.83 16.73 -9.50
C GLU A 132 15.43 15.40 -10.14
N GLN A 133 16.04 14.30 -9.71
CA GLN A 133 15.70 12.95 -10.18
C GLN A 133 14.27 12.56 -9.78
N ALA A 134 13.81 12.93 -8.59
CA ALA A 134 12.44 12.68 -8.16
C ALA A 134 11.43 13.40 -9.05
N LEU A 135 11.66 14.67 -9.41
CA LEU A 135 10.80 15.45 -10.29
C LEU A 135 10.76 14.91 -11.73
N ILE A 136 11.91 14.44 -12.25
CA ILE A 136 11.95 13.78 -13.56
C ILE A 136 11.13 12.48 -13.52
N SER A 137 11.30 11.67 -12.49
CA SER A 137 10.56 10.41 -12.33
C SER A 137 9.05 10.66 -12.20
N GLU A 138 8.65 11.69 -11.46
CA GLU A 138 7.25 12.11 -11.33
C GLU A 138 6.67 12.49 -12.71
N SER A 139 7.38 13.31 -13.48
CA SER A 139 6.94 13.74 -14.82
C SER A 139 6.77 12.57 -15.79
N LEU A 140 7.70 11.62 -15.78
CA LEU A 140 7.63 10.41 -16.61
C LEU A 140 6.47 9.50 -16.17
N THR A 141 6.28 9.32 -14.86
CA THR A 141 5.18 8.54 -14.29
C THR A 141 3.84 9.15 -14.67
N TYR A 142 3.70 10.47 -14.51
CA TYR A 142 2.47 11.18 -14.87
C TYR A 142 2.16 11.04 -16.37
N SER A 143 3.16 11.24 -17.23
CA SER A 143 3.00 11.07 -18.68
C SER A 143 2.57 9.65 -19.06
N SER A 144 3.15 8.64 -18.41
CA SER A 144 2.79 7.23 -18.62
C SER A 144 1.36 6.93 -18.19
N LEU A 145 0.93 7.46 -17.06
CA LEU A 145 -0.43 7.28 -16.55
C LEU A 145 -1.48 7.93 -17.46
N GLN A 146 -1.19 9.09 -18.05
CA GLN A 146 -2.10 9.78 -18.97
C GLN A 146 -2.42 8.97 -20.23
N HIS A 147 -1.53 8.07 -20.65
CA HIS A 147 -1.75 7.18 -21.80
C HIS A 147 -2.37 5.84 -21.40
N GLY A 148 -2.58 5.61 -20.09
CA GLY A 148 -3.11 4.37 -19.56
C GLY A 148 -4.63 4.25 -19.67
N THR A 149 -5.12 3.01 -19.66
CA THR A 149 -6.57 2.69 -19.73
C THR A 149 -7.35 3.22 -18.54
N GLU A 150 -6.72 3.35 -17.36
CA GLU A 150 -7.36 3.91 -16.16
C GLU A 150 -7.66 5.39 -16.34
N PHE A 151 -6.74 6.16 -16.92
CA PHE A 151 -6.94 7.57 -17.21
C PHE A 151 -8.02 7.78 -18.28
N LEU A 152 -8.00 6.99 -19.37
CA LEU A 152 -9.03 7.05 -20.40
C LEU A 152 -10.41 6.71 -19.84
N ARG A 153 -10.50 5.79 -18.89
CA ARG A 153 -11.76 5.47 -18.19
C ARG A 153 -12.19 6.63 -17.30
N TRP A 154 -11.26 7.28 -16.61
CA TRP A 154 -11.54 8.44 -15.76
C TRP A 154 -12.02 9.66 -16.57
N LEU A 155 -11.48 9.87 -17.78
CA LEU A 155 -11.91 10.94 -18.69
C LEU A 155 -13.31 10.75 -19.27
N ARG A 156 -13.88 9.54 -19.27
CA ARG A 156 -15.24 9.34 -19.75
C ARG A 156 -16.20 10.21 -18.96
N PRO A 157 -17.14 10.91 -19.62
CA PRO A 157 -18.14 11.70 -18.93
C PRO A 157 -18.84 10.82 -17.89
N LYS A 158 -18.79 11.21 -16.62
CA LYS A 158 -19.71 10.65 -15.63
C LYS A 158 -21.09 11.02 -16.10
N ASP A 159 -21.95 10.06 -16.39
CA ASP A 159 -23.35 10.31 -16.65
C ASP A 159 -23.85 11.24 -15.53
N LYS A 160 -24.25 12.44 -15.90
CA LYS A 160 -24.84 13.38 -14.96
C LYS A 160 -26.10 12.68 -14.47
N GLN A 161 -26.06 12.16 -13.25
CA GLN A 161 -27.28 11.83 -12.53
C GLN A 161 -28.13 13.11 -12.57
N ALA A 162 -29.26 13.02 -13.24
CA ALA A 162 -30.23 14.10 -13.25
C ALA A 162 -30.49 14.48 -11.78
N PRO A 163 -30.52 15.79 -11.44
CA PRO A 163 -30.85 16.20 -10.10
C PRO A 163 -32.23 15.62 -9.75
N ASP A 164 -32.29 14.89 -8.62
CA ASP A 164 -33.52 14.38 -8.05
C ASP A 164 -34.54 15.53 -8.02
N GLN A 165 -35.64 15.35 -8.75
CA GLN A 165 -36.76 16.27 -8.70
C GLN A 165 -37.26 16.30 -7.26
N LEU A 166 -37.09 17.44 -6.59
CA LEU A 166 -37.73 17.73 -5.31
C LEU A 166 -39.25 17.46 -5.43
N PRO A 167 -39.84 16.67 -4.53
CA PRO A 167 -41.30 16.50 -4.51
C PRO A 167 -41.96 17.82 -4.17
N SER A 168 -42.99 18.12 -4.95
CA SER A 168 -43.88 19.29 -4.81
C SER A 168 -44.68 19.23 -3.52
#